data_16120ef1254690fddf4ccd832a23a965
#
_entry.id   16120ef1254690fddf4ccd832a23a965
#
_cell.length_a   1.000
_cell.length_b   1.000
_cell.length_c   1.000
_cell.angle_alpha   90.00
_cell.angle_beta   90.00
_cell.angle_gamma   90.00
#
_symmetry.space_group_name_H-M   'P 1'
#
loop_
_entity.id
_entity.type
_entity.pdbx_description
1 polymer ?
#
loop_
_entity_poly.entity_id
_entity_poly.type
_entity_poly.pdbx_seq_one_letter_code
_entity_poly.pdbx_strand_id
1 'polypeptide(L)'
;MKWIRIQSGWARTETRKGVYDFAWLDSIVENLIRRGLRPWICLCYGNGLYDERAAQTFGAVGWPPIYDEESRAAWGAYVRALVSRYKGRVSDYEVWNEPDGKWCWKAGPSGTEYGDLLAMTARAVRSADPGARVIGGSVCMRKLSFIDDALRACGKDLPDAITFHEYTADETQVFERVRSLKALLRLYDPKITVI
;
A
#
# COMPACT_ATOMS: atom_id res chain seq x y z
N MET A 1 5.75 -13.37 -17.33
CA MET A 1 5.42 -12.34 -16.31
C MET A 1 6.72 -11.72 -15.83
N LYS A 2 6.80 -10.38 -15.74
CA LYS A 2 8.04 -9.69 -15.31
C LYS A 2 7.89 -9.00 -13.95
N TRP A 3 6.68 -8.82 -13.45
CA TRP A 3 6.38 -8.13 -12.21
C TRP A 3 6.05 -9.09 -11.09
N ILE A 4 6.50 -8.78 -9.89
CA ILE A 4 6.24 -9.56 -8.69
C ILE A 4 5.88 -8.63 -7.54
N ARG A 5 4.77 -8.92 -6.85
CA ARG A 5 4.34 -8.24 -5.64
C ARG A 5 4.96 -8.89 -4.43
N ILE A 6 5.57 -8.07 -3.55
CA ILE A 6 6.10 -8.53 -2.26
C ILE A 6 5.63 -7.60 -1.15
N GLN A 7 5.54 -8.13 0.07
CA GLN A 7 5.14 -7.34 1.24
C GLN A 7 6.36 -6.86 2.02
N SER A 8 6.31 -5.62 2.54
CA SER A 8 7.46 -4.97 3.18
C SER A 8 7.69 -5.34 4.64
N GLY A 9 6.65 -5.78 5.37
CA GLY A 9 6.77 -6.23 6.74
C GLY A 9 7.36 -5.19 7.72
N TRP A 10 6.65 -4.08 7.98
CA TRP A 10 7.16 -3.03 8.87
C TRP A 10 7.59 -3.53 10.26
N ALA A 11 6.74 -4.30 10.95
CA ALA A 11 7.06 -4.86 12.27
C ALA A 11 8.29 -5.77 12.26
N ARG A 12 8.58 -6.44 11.12
CA ARG A 12 9.77 -7.27 10.97
C ARG A 12 11.02 -6.45 10.73
N THR A 13 10.88 -5.32 10.04
CA THR A 13 11.99 -4.44 9.68
C THR A 13 12.39 -3.55 10.84
N GLU A 14 11.42 -3.05 11.60
CA GLU A 14 11.62 -2.16 12.75
C GLU A 14 11.21 -2.87 14.04
N THR A 15 12.19 -3.53 14.69
CA THR A 15 12.02 -4.20 15.98
C THR A 15 12.41 -3.32 17.18
N ARG A 16 13.01 -2.16 16.91
CA ARG A 16 13.28 -1.08 17.85
C ARG A 16 12.96 0.25 17.18
N LYS A 17 12.28 1.13 17.89
CA LYS A 17 11.83 2.43 17.35
C LYS A 17 12.97 3.18 16.63
N GLY A 18 12.75 3.52 15.37
CA GLY A 18 13.70 4.26 14.53
C GLY A 18 14.90 3.44 14.00
N VAL A 19 14.96 2.14 14.25
CA VAL A 19 16.06 1.28 13.80
C VAL A 19 15.53 0.24 12.80
N TYR A 20 16.00 0.33 11.55
CA TYR A 20 15.50 -0.50 10.44
C TYR A 20 16.53 -1.54 10.03
N ASP A 21 16.16 -2.81 10.09
CA ASP A 21 16.91 -3.94 9.50
C ASP A 21 16.21 -4.44 8.24
N PHE A 22 16.77 -4.11 7.09
CA PHE A 22 16.27 -4.52 5.79
C PHE A 22 16.93 -5.81 5.24
N ALA A 23 17.85 -6.44 5.95
CA ALA A 23 18.65 -7.55 5.41
C ALA A 23 17.81 -8.67 4.80
N TRP A 24 16.69 -9.01 5.44
CA TRP A 24 15.74 -10.01 4.95
C TRP A 24 15.04 -9.59 3.64
N LEU A 25 14.65 -8.31 3.53
CA LEU A 25 13.96 -7.78 2.35
C LEU A 25 14.95 -7.56 1.20
N ASP A 26 16.18 -7.14 1.51
CA ASP A 26 17.27 -7.04 0.54
C ASP A 26 17.49 -8.37 -0.18
N SER A 27 17.58 -9.46 0.58
CA SER A 27 17.76 -10.80 0.03
C SER A 27 16.67 -11.16 -0.98
N ILE A 28 15.41 -10.79 -0.70
CA ILE A 28 14.28 -11.04 -1.60
C ILE A 28 14.39 -10.14 -2.85
N VAL A 29 14.56 -8.84 -2.66
CA VAL A 29 14.61 -7.86 -3.78
C VAL A 29 15.76 -8.19 -4.72
N GLU A 30 16.95 -8.46 -4.20
CA GLU A 30 18.13 -8.80 -5.00
C GLU A 30 17.97 -10.12 -5.76
N ASN A 31 17.37 -11.14 -5.13
CA ASN A 31 17.07 -12.39 -5.80
C ASN A 31 16.10 -12.22 -6.97
N LEU A 32 15.08 -11.40 -6.80
CA LEU A 32 14.11 -11.12 -7.85
C LEU A 32 14.76 -10.38 -9.03
N ILE A 33 15.54 -9.33 -8.73
CA ILE A 33 16.24 -8.54 -9.77
C ILE A 33 17.25 -9.41 -10.54
N ARG A 34 18.03 -10.24 -9.85
CA ARG A 34 18.98 -11.16 -10.51
C ARG A 34 18.29 -12.15 -11.46
N ARG A 35 17.01 -12.45 -11.25
CA ARG A 35 16.17 -13.29 -12.12
C ARG A 35 15.46 -12.52 -13.22
N GLY A 36 15.75 -11.23 -13.38
CA GLY A 36 15.10 -10.36 -14.37
C GLY A 36 13.67 -9.99 -14.02
N LEU A 37 13.25 -10.16 -12.78
CA LEU A 37 11.93 -9.80 -12.29
C LEU A 37 11.94 -8.37 -11.73
N ARG A 38 10.82 -7.68 -11.86
CA ARG A 38 10.60 -6.32 -11.33
C ARG A 38 9.73 -6.41 -10.09
N PRO A 39 10.30 -6.27 -8.87
CA PRO A 39 9.48 -6.24 -7.67
C PRO A 39 8.70 -4.93 -7.57
N TRP A 40 7.45 -5.00 -7.12
CA TRP A 40 6.79 -3.88 -6.48
C TRP A 40 6.53 -4.21 -5.01
N ILE A 41 6.65 -3.22 -4.14
CA ILE A 41 6.58 -3.43 -2.70
C ILE A 41 5.23 -2.94 -2.16
N CYS A 42 4.44 -3.86 -1.62
CA CYS A 42 3.27 -3.54 -0.82
C CYS A 42 3.73 -3.11 0.59
N LEU A 43 3.53 -1.85 0.90
CA LEU A 43 3.85 -1.25 2.19
C LEU A 43 2.79 -1.66 3.22
N CYS A 44 3.13 -2.55 4.12
CA CYS A 44 2.25 -3.14 5.14
C CYS A 44 3.07 -3.88 6.21
N TYR A 45 2.53 -4.28 7.33
CA TYR A 45 1.28 -3.89 7.95
C TYR A 45 1.54 -2.87 9.06
N GLY A 46 0.90 -3.00 10.23
CA GLY A 46 1.17 -2.19 11.40
C GLY A 46 2.48 -2.57 12.11
N ASN A 47 2.75 -1.94 13.26
CA ASN A 47 3.89 -2.29 14.10
C ASN A 47 3.51 -2.17 15.57
N GLY A 48 3.71 -3.26 16.33
CA GLY A 48 3.41 -3.35 17.75
C GLY A 48 4.23 -2.42 18.66
N LEU A 49 5.29 -1.80 18.13
CA LEU A 49 6.01 -0.75 18.86
C LEU A 49 5.19 0.54 19.04
N TYR A 50 4.17 0.73 18.20
CA TYR A 50 3.37 1.95 18.12
C TYR A 50 1.87 1.73 18.36
N ASP A 51 1.40 0.49 18.26
CA ASP A 51 0.00 0.13 18.52
C ASP A 51 -0.07 -1.24 19.22
N GLU A 52 -0.56 -1.24 20.48
CA GLU A 52 -0.68 -2.46 21.27
C GLU A 52 -1.58 -3.51 20.59
N ARG A 53 -2.62 -3.10 19.86
CA ARG A 53 -3.49 -4.01 19.11
C ARG A 53 -2.73 -4.71 17.99
N ALA A 54 -1.80 -4.00 17.34
CA ALA A 54 -0.90 -4.58 16.35
C ALA A 54 0.08 -5.57 17.00
N ALA A 55 0.57 -5.29 18.22
CA ALA A 55 1.42 -6.21 18.97
C ALA A 55 0.74 -7.54 19.29
N GLN A 56 -0.56 -7.51 19.56
CA GLN A 56 -1.39 -8.68 19.86
C GLN A 56 -1.89 -9.43 18.62
N THR A 57 -1.60 -8.93 17.43
CA THR A 57 -2.07 -9.49 16.17
C THR A 57 -0.92 -10.13 15.40
N PHE A 58 -1.09 -11.38 14.96
CA PHE A 58 -0.10 -12.05 14.13
C PHE A 58 0.26 -11.21 12.89
N GLY A 59 1.56 -10.95 12.70
CA GLY A 59 2.07 -10.12 11.63
C GLY A 59 1.62 -8.66 11.67
N ALA A 60 1.06 -8.19 12.78
CA ALA A 60 0.49 -6.85 12.97
C ALA A 60 -0.57 -6.45 11.91
N VAL A 61 -1.28 -7.48 11.37
CA VAL A 61 -2.25 -7.31 10.28
C VAL A 61 -3.49 -6.57 10.76
N GLY A 62 -3.90 -5.54 9.99
CA GLY A 62 -5.21 -4.91 10.15
C GLY A 62 -5.26 -3.70 11.07
N TRP A 63 -4.13 -3.25 11.60
CA TRP A 63 -4.03 -2.04 12.41
C TRP A 63 -3.15 -1.00 11.72
N PRO A 64 -3.74 -0.16 10.85
CA PRO A 64 -2.99 0.87 10.11
C PRO A 64 -2.50 1.98 11.05
N PRO A 65 -1.36 2.61 10.74
CA PRO A 65 -0.73 3.64 11.56
C PRO A 65 -1.38 5.02 11.38
N ILE A 66 -2.67 5.15 11.68
CA ILE A 66 -3.44 6.37 11.42
C ILE A 66 -4.13 6.95 12.66
N TYR A 67 -4.13 6.23 13.79
CA TYR A 67 -4.96 6.58 14.95
C TYR A 67 -4.30 7.53 15.92
N ASP A 68 -2.98 7.71 15.86
CA ASP A 68 -2.23 8.65 16.67
C ASP A 68 -1.05 9.27 15.89
N GLU A 69 -0.51 10.34 16.39
CA GLU A 69 0.53 11.11 15.71
C GLU A 69 1.89 10.41 15.71
N GLU A 70 2.22 9.67 16.78
CA GLU A 70 3.48 8.92 16.84
C GLU A 70 3.53 7.82 15.78
N SER A 71 2.47 7.01 15.66
CA SER A 71 2.40 5.94 14.67
C SER A 71 2.38 6.48 13.22
N ARG A 72 1.69 7.61 12.98
CA ARG A 72 1.71 8.30 11.68
C ARG A 72 3.11 8.78 11.30
N ALA A 73 3.81 9.41 12.23
CA ALA A 73 5.18 9.91 12.02
C ALA A 73 6.16 8.77 11.80
N ALA A 74 6.07 7.71 12.60
CA ALA A 74 6.90 6.51 12.48
C ALA A 74 6.68 5.78 11.14
N TRP A 75 5.44 5.64 10.71
CA TRP A 75 5.12 5.08 9.38
C TRP A 75 5.76 5.90 8.26
N GLY A 76 5.61 7.22 8.30
CA GLY A 76 6.24 8.11 7.32
C GLY A 76 7.76 7.97 7.29
N ALA A 77 8.40 7.84 8.46
CA ALA A 77 9.84 7.62 8.58
C ALA A 77 10.28 6.27 8.00
N TYR A 78 9.55 5.19 8.35
CA TYR A 78 9.76 3.84 7.79
C TYR A 78 9.65 3.82 6.27
N VAL A 79 8.56 4.41 5.72
CA VAL A 79 8.34 4.46 4.26
C VAL A 79 9.49 5.20 3.57
N ARG A 80 9.91 6.36 4.09
CA ARG A 80 11.05 7.10 3.52
C ARG A 80 12.34 6.30 3.57
N ALA A 81 12.63 5.62 4.68
CA ALA A 81 13.82 4.78 4.82
C ALA A 81 13.82 3.63 3.79
N LEU A 82 12.67 2.93 3.65
CA LEU A 82 12.51 1.83 2.69
C LEU A 82 12.65 2.31 1.25
N VAL A 83 11.94 3.37 0.87
CA VAL A 83 11.97 3.90 -0.50
C VAL A 83 13.37 4.40 -0.86
N SER A 84 14.03 5.14 0.05
CA SER A 84 15.41 5.59 -0.15
C SER A 84 16.37 4.43 -0.35
N ARG A 85 16.21 3.34 0.42
CA ARG A 85 17.04 2.13 0.30
C ARG A 85 16.92 1.47 -1.07
N TYR A 86 15.72 1.38 -1.61
CA TYR A 86 15.45 0.67 -2.88
C TYR A 86 15.39 1.58 -4.10
N LYS A 87 15.67 2.86 -3.96
CA LYS A 87 15.72 3.82 -5.06
C LYS A 87 16.61 3.32 -6.21
N GLY A 88 16.10 3.40 -7.44
CA GLY A 88 16.78 2.86 -8.63
C GLY A 88 16.67 1.34 -8.81
N ARG A 89 16.13 0.60 -7.85
CA ARG A 89 15.91 -0.86 -7.91
C ARG A 89 14.44 -1.25 -7.89
N VAL A 90 13.63 -0.50 -7.17
CA VAL A 90 12.17 -0.63 -7.09
C VAL A 90 11.56 0.72 -7.42
N SER A 91 10.59 0.73 -8.30
CA SER A 91 9.89 1.94 -8.77
C SER A 91 8.46 2.05 -8.31
N ASP A 92 7.88 0.98 -7.80
CA ASP A 92 6.45 0.87 -7.54
C ASP A 92 6.18 0.44 -6.09
N TYR A 93 5.42 1.27 -5.37
CA TYR A 93 5.08 1.07 -3.97
C TYR A 93 3.57 1.10 -3.79
N GLU A 94 3.02 -0.04 -3.37
CA GLU A 94 1.58 -0.19 -3.12
C GLU A 94 1.28 0.05 -1.64
N VAL A 95 0.18 0.73 -1.38
CA VAL A 95 -0.19 1.14 -0.02
C VAL A 95 -1.22 0.20 0.57
N TRP A 96 -0.80 -0.56 1.58
CA TRP A 96 -1.59 -1.52 2.32
C TRP A 96 -2.04 -2.74 1.50
N ASN A 97 -2.83 -3.62 2.15
CA ASN A 97 -3.41 -4.82 1.54
C ASN A 97 -4.85 -4.99 2.01
N GLU A 98 -5.77 -5.11 1.07
CA GLU A 98 -7.20 -5.38 1.28
C GLU A 98 -7.85 -4.48 2.38
N PRO A 99 -7.72 -3.15 2.26
CA PRO A 99 -8.25 -2.23 3.26
C PRO A 99 -9.78 -2.22 3.34
N ASP A 100 -10.46 -2.76 2.34
CA ASP A 100 -11.91 -2.90 2.28
C ASP A 100 -12.43 -4.19 2.97
N GLY A 101 -11.53 -4.97 3.58
CA GLY A 101 -11.83 -6.19 4.32
C GLY A 101 -11.50 -6.09 5.81
N LYS A 102 -12.41 -6.58 6.68
CA LYS A 102 -12.17 -6.62 8.15
C LYS A 102 -10.96 -7.45 8.56
N TRP A 103 -10.49 -8.36 7.71
CA TRP A 103 -9.27 -9.16 7.96
C TRP A 103 -8.00 -8.32 7.87
N CYS A 104 -7.97 -7.26 7.08
CA CYS A 104 -6.85 -6.34 6.93
C CYS A 104 -7.13 -4.91 7.39
N TRP A 105 -8.36 -4.62 7.89
CA TRP A 105 -8.73 -3.35 8.53
C TRP A 105 -9.67 -3.63 9.71
N LYS A 106 -9.09 -3.97 10.85
CA LYS A 106 -9.83 -4.56 12.00
C LYS A 106 -10.78 -3.59 12.68
N ALA A 107 -10.50 -2.30 12.65
CA ALA A 107 -11.42 -1.27 13.17
C ALA A 107 -12.73 -1.16 12.38
N GLY A 108 -12.79 -1.77 11.20
CA GLY A 108 -13.89 -1.72 10.24
C GLY A 108 -13.50 -0.90 9.00
N PRO A 109 -13.61 -1.47 7.80
CA PRO A 109 -13.20 -0.83 6.56
C PRO A 109 -13.81 0.56 6.39
N SER A 110 -12.95 1.56 6.12
CA SER A 110 -13.32 2.94 5.86
C SER A 110 -12.50 3.47 4.69
N GLY A 111 -13.18 3.85 3.61
CA GLY A 111 -12.52 4.45 2.44
C GLY A 111 -11.80 5.75 2.80
N THR A 112 -12.43 6.59 3.64
CA THR A 112 -11.82 7.85 4.11
C THR A 112 -10.54 7.62 4.90
N GLU A 113 -10.56 6.71 5.90
CA GLU A 113 -9.35 6.39 6.68
C GLU A 113 -8.24 5.79 5.81
N TYR A 114 -8.61 4.94 4.84
CA TYR A 114 -7.65 4.41 3.89
C TYR A 114 -7.10 5.51 2.98
N GLY A 115 -7.91 6.46 2.55
CA GLY A 115 -7.48 7.62 1.79
C GLY A 115 -6.47 8.48 2.53
N ASP A 116 -6.66 8.70 3.83
CA ASP A 116 -5.69 9.40 4.69
C ASP A 116 -4.35 8.67 4.75
N LEU A 117 -4.37 7.33 4.94
CA LEU A 117 -3.16 6.51 4.90
C LEU A 117 -2.47 6.59 3.53
N LEU A 118 -3.26 6.50 2.45
CA LEU A 118 -2.75 6.56 1.08
C LEU A 118 -2.07 7.89 0.79
N ALA A 119 -2.71 9.01 1.12
CA ALA A 119 -2.16 10.35 0.94
C ALA A 119 -0.87 10.57 1.75
N MET A 120 -0.88 10.18 3.02
CA MET A 120 0.28 10.27 3.90
C MET A 120 1.46 9.46 3.34
N THR A 121 1.18 8.25 2.87
CA THR A 121 2.19 7.35 2.30
C THR A 121 2.69 7.89 0.97
N ALA A 122 1.82 8.42 0.11
CA ALA A 122 2.20 9.02 -1.17
C ALA A 122 3.19 10.17 -0.98
N ARG A 123 2.94 11.06 0.00
CA ARG A 123 3.88 12.13 0.35
C ARG A 123 5.24 11.58 0.80
N ALA A 124 5.24 10.54 1.64
CA ALA A 124 6.49 9.94 2.13
C ALA A 124 7.28 9.27 1.00
N VAL A 125 6.62 8.52 0.10
CA VAL A 125 7.24 7.90 -1.08
C VAL A 125 7.85 8.97 -1.99
N ARG A 126 7.06 9.96 -2.39
CA ARG A 126 7.50 11.01 -3.33
C ARG A 126 8.58 11.92 -2.74
N SER A 127 8.63 12.09 -1.42
CA SER A 127 9.72 12.83 -0.76
C SER A 127 11.05 12.08 -0.80
N ALA A 128 11.03 10.75 -0.78
CA ALA A 128 12.23 9.91 -0.83
C ALA A 128 12.68 9.63 -2.26
N ASP A 129 11.73 9.37 -3.15
CA ASP A 129 11.97 9.18 -4.58
C ASP A 129 10.85 9.81 -5.42
N PRO A 130 11.06 11.02 -5.97
CA PRO A 130 10.08 11.69 -6.83
C PRO A 130 9.72 10.93 -8.11
N GLY A 131 10.55 9.97 -8.53
CA GLY A 131 10.30 9.13 -9.70
C GLY A 131 9.53 7.85 -9.40
N ALA A 132 9.29 7.55 -8.12
CA ALA A 132 8.57 6.36 -7.73
C ALA A 132 7.06 6.52 -7.96
N ARG A 133 6.39 5.42 -8.36
CA ARG A 133 4.94 5.34 -8.50
C ARG A 133 4.29 4.87 -7.21
N VAL A 134 3.21 5.52 -6.86
CA VAL A 134 2.36 5.14 -5.73
C VAL A 134 1.15 4.38 -6.25
N ILE A 135 0.96 3.17 -5.75
CA ILE A 135 -0.16 2.31 -6.10
C ILE A 135 -1.12 2.29 -4.91
N GLY A 136 -2.36 2.68 -5.13
CA GLY A 136 -3.44 2.52 -4.17
C GLY A 136 -4.28 1.29 -4.48
N GLY A 137 -5.33 1.08 -3.68
CA GLY A 137 -6.28 0.01 -3.89
C GLY A 137 -5.93 -1.25 -3.12
N SER A 138 -5.43 -2.28 -3.83
CA SER A 138 -5.28 -3.63 -3.25
C SER A 138 -6.59 -4.14 -2.64
N VAL A 139 -7.73 -3.70 -3.19
CA VAL A 139 -9.08 -3.94 -2.65
C VAL A 139 -9.71 -5.19 -3.25
N CYS A 140 -10.60 -5.83 -2.49
CA CYS A 140 -11.41 -6.94 -3.00
C CYS A 140 -12.63 -6.46 -3.81
N MET A 141 -12.72 -5.17 -4.13
CA MET A 141 -13.77 -4.53 -4.96
C MET A 141 -15.21 -4.84 -4.55
N ARG A 142 -15.45 -4.98 -3.26
CA ARG A 142 -16.81 -5.24 -2.74
C ARG A 142 -17.76 -4.06 -2.98
N LYS A 143 -17.21 -2.82 -2.87
CA LYS A 143 -17.97 -1.59 -3.10
C LYS A 143 -17.07 -0.55 -3.78
N LEU A 144 -17.51 -0.06 -4.95
CA LEU A 144 -16.80 1.00 -5.67
C LEU A 144 -16.73 2.32 -4.87
N SER A 145 -17.75 2.57 -4.02
CA SER A 145 -17.76 3.74 -3.11
C SER A 145 -16.58 3.77 -2.15
N PHE A 146 -16.00 2.62 -1.78
CA PHE A 146 -14.80 2.60 -0.95
C PHE A 146 -13.63 3.32 -1.61
N ILE A 147 -13.42 3.08 -2.92
CA ILE A 147 -12.38 3.76 -3.70
C ILE A 147 -12.73 5.24 -3.91
N ASP A 148 -14.00 5.56 -4.14
CA ASP A 148 -14.46 6.94 -4.27
C ASP A 148 -14.15 7.75 -2.99
N ASP A 149 -14.53 7.22 -1.82
CA ASP A 149 -14.25 7.84 -0.53
C ASP A 149 -12.73 8.00 -0.28
N ALA A 150 -11.94 6.99 -0.64
CA ALA A 150 -10.49 7.02 -0.51
C ALA A 150 -9.86 8.11 -1.39
N LEU A 151 -10.26 8.21 -2.64
CA LEU A 151 -9.72 9.22 -3.56
C LEU A 151 -10.14 10.64 -3.16
N ARG A 152 -11.37 10.82 -2.63
CA ARG A 152 -11.80 12.11 -2.06
C ARG A 152 -10.91 12.52 -0.88
N ALA A 153 -10.62 11.60 0.04
CA ALA A 153 -9.76 11.86 1.19
C ALA A 153 -8.30 12.12 0.79
N CYS A 154 -7.80 11.51 -0.27
CA CYS A 154 -6.45 11.79 -0.79
C CYS A 154 -6.26 13.25 -1.23
N GLY A 155 -7.31 13.93 -1.68
CA GLY A 155 -7.22 15.29 -2.19
C GLY A 155 -6.23 15.39 -3.37
N LYS A 156 -5.17 16.18 -3.21
CA LYS A 156 -4.13 16.35 -4.25
C LYS A 156 -3.08 15.22 -4.30
N ASP A 157 -3.04 14.37 -3.28
CA ASP A 157 -2.01 13.33 -3.14
C ASP A 157 -2.47 11.99 -3.75
N LEU A 158 -3.15 12.05 -4.89
CA LEU A 158 -3.69 10.89 -5.60
C LEU A 158 -2.60 9.85 -5.95
N PRO A 159 -2.94 8.56 -5.98
CA PRO A 159 -2.04 7.51 -6.47
C PRO A 159 -1.89 7.55 -7.99
N ASP A 160 -0.83 6.92 -8.49
CA ASP A 160 -0.56 6.79 -9.93
C ASP A 160 -1.28 5.57 -10.55
N ALA A 161 -1.68 4.62 -9.71
CA ALA A 161 -2.44 3.45 -10.13
C ALA A 161 -3.33 2.93 -9.00
N ILE A 162 -4.36 2.17 -9.36
CA ILE A 162 -5.21 1.41 -8.45
C ILE A 162 -5.15 -0.06 -8.82
N THR A 163 -4.92 -0.91 -7.81
CA THR A 163 -4.98 -2.36 -7.91
C THR A 163 -6.23 -2.92 -7.26
N PHE A 164 -6.65 -4.10 -7.70
CA PHE A 164 -7.70 -4.85 -7.02
C PHE A 164 -7.43 -6.35 -7.08
N HIS A 165 -8.00 -7.08 -6.11
CA HIS A 165 -7.95 -8.52 -6.04
C HIS A 165 -9.29 -9.10 -6.48
N GLU A 166 -9.24 -10.03 -7.41
CA GLU A 166 -10.44 -10.70 -7.90
C GLU A 166 -10.29 -12.21 -7.81
N TYR A 167 -11.28 -12.84 -7.24
CA TYR A 167 -11.32 -14.28 -7.01
C TYR A 167 -12.54 -14.93 -7.68
N THR A 168 -13.02 -14.33 -8.79
CA THR A 168 -14.10 -14.93 -9.59
C THR A 168 -13.56 -15.92 -10.59
N ALA A 169 -14.39 -16.91 -10.95
CA ALA A 169 -14.17 -17.80 -12.10
C ALA A 169 -14.78 -17.24 -13.40
N ASP A 170 -15.50 -16.11 -13.31
CA ASP A 170 -16.16 -15.46 -14.43
C ASP A 170 -15.38 -14.20 -14.85
N GLU A 171 -14.67 -14.30 -15.96
CA GLU A 171 -13.87 -13.22 -16.52
C GLU A 171 -14.69 -11.99 -16.95
N THR A 172 -15.97 -12.15 -17.26
CA THR A 172 -16.84 -11.03 -17.64
C THR A 172 -17.01 -10.06 -16.49
N GLN A 173 -17.10 -10.57 -15.26
CA GLN A 173 -17.15 -9.76 -14.03
C GLN A 173 -15.88 -8.92 -13.85
N VAL A 174 -14.72 -9.48 -14.17
CA VAL A 174 -13.44 -8.74 -14.13
C VAL A 174 -13.48 -7.54 -15.07
N PHE A 175 -13.93 -7.74 -16.31
CA PHE A 175 -14.03 -6.66 -17.31
C PHE A 175 -15.01 -5.57 -16.89
N GLU A 176 -16.15 -5.92 -16.32
CA GLU A 176 -17.15 -4.96 -15.82
C GLU A 176 -16.59 -4.13 -14.65
N ARG A 177 -15.89 -4.78 -13.71
CA ARG A 177 -15.24 -4.09 -12.58
C ARG A 177 -14.16 -3.13 -13.06
N VAL A 178 -13.29 -3.57 -13.98
CA VAL A 178 -12.26 -2.70 -14.59
C VAL A 178 -12.90 -1.52 -15.29
N ARG A 179 -13.99 -1.73 -16.03
CA ARG A 179 -14.71 -0.63 -16.71
C ARG A 179 -15.26 0.38 -15.72
N SER A 180 -15.94 -0.10 -14.67
CA SER A 180 -16.53 0.75 -13.64
C SER A 180 -15.45 1.51 -12.85
N LEU A 181 -14.36 0.85 -12.51
CA LEU A 181 -13.23 1.48 -11.83
C LEU A 181 -12.59 2.56 -12.72
N LYS A 182 -12.32 2.27 -14.00
CA LYS A 182 -11.80 3.26 -14.94
C LYS A 182 -12.73 4.47 -15.11
N ALA A 183 -14.04 4.26 -15.10
CA ALA A 183 -15.00 5.35 -15.18
C ALA A 183 -14.91 6.25 -13.93
N LEU A 184 -14.81 5.66 -12.73
CA LEU A 184 -14.61 6.42 -11.50
C LEU A 184 -13.28 7.20 -11.52
N LEU A 185 -12.17 6.57 -11.85
CA LEU A 185 -10.84 7.18 -11.82
C LEU A 185 -10.74 8.41 -12.71
N ARG A 186 -11.43 8.43 -13.87
CA ARG A 186 -11.49 9.57 -14.79
C ARG A 186 -12.10 10.82 -14.16
N LEU A 187 -12.91 10.68 -13.11
CA LEU A 187 -13.47 11.82 -12.40
C LEU A 187 -12.44 12.55 -11.53
N TYR A 188 -11.34 11.89 -11.19
CA TYR A 188 -10.25 12.42 -10.36
C TYR A 188 -9.04 12.82 -11.19
N ASP A 189 -8.42 11.85 -11.84
CA ASP A 189 -7.32 12.07 -12.78
C ASP A 189 -7.33 10.95 -13.85
N PRO A 190 -7.47 11.29 -15.15
CA PRO A 190 -7.47 10.30 -16.23
C PRO A 190 -6.13 9.57 -16.42
N LYS A 191 -5.06 10.02 -15.75
CA LYS A 191 -3.75 9.36 -15.78
C LYS A 191 -3.64 8.19 -14.81
N ILE A 192 -4.55 8.08 -13.82
CA ILE A 192 -4.54 6.95 -12.89
C ILE A 192 -4.85 5.67 -13.65
N THR A 193 -3.92 4.72 -13.57
CA THR A 193 -4.05 3.43 -14.25
C THR A 193 -4.69 2.36 -13.37
N VAL A 194 -5.24 1.30 -13.98
CA VAL A 194 -5.72 0.09 -13.28
C VAL A 194 -4.73 -1.03 -13.54
N ILE A 195 -4.32 -1.72 -12.47
CA ILE A 195 -3.40 -2.86 -12.50
C ILE A 195 -4.09 -4.10 -11.92
#